data_515613b1954000bea16ec222d804bf72
#
_entry.id   515613b1954000bea16ec222d804bf72
#
_cell.length_a   1.000
_cell.length_b   1.000
_cell.length_c   1.000
_cell.angle_alpha   90.00
_cell.angle_beta   90.00
_cell.angle_gamma   90.00
#
_symmetry.space_group_name_H-M   'P 1'
#
loop_
_entity.id
_entity.type
_entity.pdbx_description
1 polymer ?
#
loop_
_entity_poly.entity_id
_entity_poly.type
_entity_poly.pdbx_seq_one_letter_code
_entity_poly.pdbx_strand_id
1 'polypeptide(L)'
;MDKLAWQAERQALADLGRALIGSGLSVGTYGNLSCRLDDTHVAITPSGKEYAALQAEDMVVINLAGEKTEGRWLPSSELYLHLEIYKNIPEAQSVV
;
A
#
# COMPACT_ATOMS: atom_id res chain seq x y z
N MET A 1 3.19 -22.66 -10.32
CA MET A 1 2.29 -21.64 -9.83
C MET A 1 3.06 -20.36 -9.58
N ASP A 2 2.60 -19.29 -10.18
CA ASP A 2 3.31 -18.01 -10.10
C ASP A 2 3.08 -17.36 -8.74
N LYS A 3 4.15 -16.90 -8.13
CA LYS A 3 4.04 -16.11 -6.93
C LYS A 3 3.72 -14.68 -7.30
N LEU A 4 2.89 -14.05 -6.48
CA LEU A 4 2.64 -12.63 -6.59
C LEU A 4 3.95 -11.88 -6.29
N ALA A 5 4.30 -10.91 -7.14
CA ALA A 5 5.50 -10.10 -6.90
C ALA A 5 5.40 -9.38 -5.55
N TRP A 6 6.49 -9.38 -4.80
CA TRP A 6 6.58 -8.77 -3.47
C TRP A 6 5.53 -9.31 -2.50
N GLN A 7 5.27 -10.62 -2.54
CA GLN A 7 4.25 -11.27 -1.71
C GLN A 7 4.40 -10.95 -0.23
N ALA A 8 5.63 -11.03 0.30
CA ALA A 8 5.86 -10.79 1.73
C ALA A 8 5.53 -9.35 2.13
N GLU A 9 5.93 -8.39 1.31
CA GLU A 9 5.67 -6.96 1.56
C GLU A 9 4.19 -6.65 1.45
N ARG A 10 3.50 -7.19 0.44
CA ARG A 10 2.07 -7.03 0.27
C ARG A 10 1.31 -7.62 1.45
N GLN A 11 1.72 -8.80 1.92
CA GLN A 11 1.07 -9.45 3.04
C GLN A 11 1.27 -8.66 4.33
N ALA A 12 2.48 -8.14 4.56
CA ALA A 12 2.76 -7.32 5.72
C ALA A 12 1.87 -6.06 5.74
N LEU A 13 1.66 -5.45 4.58
CA LEU A 13 0.81 -4.28 4.46
C LEU A 13 -0.65 -4.61 4.77
N ALA A 14 -1.15 -5.74 4.27
CA ALA A 14 -2.50 -6.20 4.57
C ALA A 14 -2.67 -6.49 6.06
N ASP A 15 -1.69 -7.14 6.67
CA ASP A 15 -1.71 -7.46 8.10
C ASP A 15 -1.71 -6.18 8.94
N LEU A 16 -0.94 -5.18 8.55
CA LEU A 16 -0.92 -3.89 9.24
C LEU A 16 -2.29 -3.22 9.17
N GLY A 17 -2.94 -3.26 8.01
CA GLY A 17 -4.28 -2.69 7.85
C GLY A 17 -5.28 -3.33 8.81
N ARG A 18 -5.26 -4.64 8.91
CA ARG A 18 -6.14 -5.35 9.84
C ARG A 18 -5.80 -5.04 11.30
N ALA A 19 -4.53 -4.90 11.62
CA ALA A 19 -4.10 -4.53 12.96
C ALA A 19 -4.58 -3.12 13.36
N LEU A 20 -4.56 -2.18 12.43
CA LEU A 20 -5.06 -0.83 12.68
C LEU A 20 -6.55 -0.83 13.00
N ILE A 21 -7.34 -1.61 12.26
CA ILE A 21 -8.77 -1.77 12.52
C ILE A 21 -8.97 -2.40 13.90
N GLY A 22 -8.25 -3.48 14.19
CA GLY A 22 -8.39 -4.20 15.46
C GLY A 22 -7.99 -3.37 16.68
N SER A 23 -7.08 -2.41 16.50
CA SER A 23 -6.63 -1.54 17.59
C SER A 23 -7.50 -0.29 17.76
N GLY A 24 -8.45 -0.05 16.85
CA GLY A 24 -9.30 1.13 16.90
C GLY A 24 -8.65 2.40 16.36
N LEU A 25 -7.47 2.30 15.76
CA LEU A 25 -6.76 3.45 15.19
C LEU A 25 -7.31 3.88 13.84
N SER A 26 -8.10 3.03 13.20
CA SER A 26 -8.72 3.34 11.92
C SER A 26 -10.06 2.62 11.83
N VAL A 27 -10.98 3.13 11.03
CA VAL A 27 -12.32 2.57 10.88
C VAL A 27 -12.67 2.48 9.39
N GLY A 28 -13.12 1.30 8.95
CA GLY A 28 -13.62 1.09 7.60
C GLY A 28 -12.55 1.28 6.54
N THR A 29 -12.78 2.25 5.64
CA THR A 29 -11.87 2.56 4.54
C THR A 29 -11.04 3.83 4.79
N TYR A 30 -11.12 4.37 5.98
CA TYR A 30 -10.38 5.59 6.32
C TYR A 30 -8.92 5.29 6.55
N GLY A 31 -8.08 6.21 6.09
CA GLY A 31 -6.63 6.05 6.15
C GLY A 31 -6.11 5.35 4.92
N ASN A 32 -4.81 5.28 4.83
CA ASN A 32 -4.12 4.61 3.72
C ASN A 32 -2.73 4.19 4.19
N LEU A 33 -2.23 3.13 3.57
CA LEU A 33 -0.96 2.53 3.96
C LEU A 33 -0.15 2.26 2.71
N SER A 34 1.14 2.50 2.77
CA SER A 34 2.04 2.10 1.70
C SER A 34 3.38 1.65 2.27
N CYS A 35 4.13 0.92 1.46
CA CYS A 35 5.49 0.54 1.80
C CYS A 35 6.37 0.58 0.55
N ARG A 36 7.65 0.87 0.76
CA ARG A 36 8.63 0.85 -0.31
C ARG A 36 8.98 -0.60 -0.64
N LEU A 37 8.97 -0.93 -1.93
CA LEU A 37 9.30 -2.27 -2.41
C LEU A 37 10.73 -2.34 -2.89
N ASP A 38 11.16 -1.35 -3.65
CA ASP A 38 12.53 -1.19 -4.12
C ASP A 38 12.79 0.30 -4.37
N ASP A 39 13.89 0.63 -5.03
CA ASP A 39 14.27 2.03 -5.24
C ASP A 39 13.27 2.82 -6.08
N THR A 40 12.41 2.14 -6.83
CA THR A 40 11.51 2.78 -7.80
C THR A 40 10.05 2.42 -7.64
N HIS A 41 9.70 1.49 -6.73
CA HIS A 41 8.32 1.00 -6.59
C HIS A 41 7.84 1.04 -5.15
N VAL A 42 6.55 1.29 -4.99
CA VAL A 42 5.86 1.22 -3.69
C VAL A 42 4.58 0.41 -3.86
N ALA A 43 4.16 -0.26 -2.80
CA ALA A 43 2.85 -0.88 -2.72
C ALA A 43 1.96 0.03 -1.88
N ILE A 44 0.71 0.24 -2.31
CA ILE A 44 -0.25 1.08 -1.60
C ILE A 44 -1.60 0.38 -1.54
N THR A 45 -2.34 0.66 -0.49
CA THR A 45 -3.70 0.12 -0.34
C THR A 45 -4.62 0.67 -1.42
N PRO A 46 -5.60 -0.14 -1.88
CA PRO A 46 -6.54 0.30 -2.90
C PRO A 46 -7.54 1.30 -2.36
N SER A 47 -8.09 2.12 -3.26
CA SER A 47 -9.13 3.09 -2.92
C SER A 47 -10.44 2.37 -2.58
N GLY A 48 -11.06 2.76 -1.47
CA GLY A 48 -12.41 2.34 -1.13
C GLY A 48 -12.57 0.91 -0.61
N LYS A 49 -11.50 0.17 -0.39
CA LYS A 49 -11.59 -1.19 0.11
C LYS A 49 -11.41 -1.21 1.63
N GLU A 50 -12.28 -1.93 2.32
CA GLU A 50 -12.20 -2.05 3.77
C GLU A 50 -10.94 -2.79 4.20
N TYR A 51 -10.26 -2.28 5.21
CA TYR A 51 -9.00 -2.87 5.69
C TYR A 51 -9.20 -4.28 6.25
N ALA A 52 -10.35 -4.57 6.84
CA ALA A 52 -10.63 -5.90 7.37
C ALA A 52 -10.64 -6.98 6.28
N ALA A 53 -10.91 -6.58 5.03
CA ALA A 53 -11.01 -7.50 3.89
C ALA A 53 -9.77 -7.49 2.99
N LEU A 54 -8.72 -6.74 3.35
CA LEU A 54 -7.53 -6.64 2.51
C LEU A 54 -6.76 -7.95 2.40
N GLN A 55 -6.39 -8.27 1.17
CA GLN A 55 -5.53 -9.41 0.85
C GLN A 55 -4.26 -8.89 0.18
N ALA A 56 -3.22 -9.70 0.16
CA ALA A 56 -1.96 -9.32 -0.48
C ALA A 56 -2.16 -8.91 -1.95
N GLU A 57 -3.01 -9.63 -2.68
CA GLU A 57 -3.28 -9.36 -4.10
C GLU A 57 -4.07 -8.08 -4.33
N ASP A 58 -4.67 -7.48 -3.30
CA ASP A 58 -5.40 -6.23 -3.44
C ASP A 58 -4.47 -5.02 -3.50
N MET A 59 -3.23 -5.16 -3.07
CA MET A 59 -2.28 -4.04 -3.08
C MET A 59 -1.98 -3.60 -4.51
N VAL A 60 -1.80 -2.30 -4.68
CA VAL A 60 -1.49 -1.69 -5.98
C VAL A 60 -0.02 -1.32 -5.99
N VAL A 61 0.70 -1.73 -7.03
CA VAL A 61 2.13 -1.39 -7.17
C VAL A 61 2.24 -0.21 -8.10
N ILE A 62 2.91 0.83 -7.62
CA ILE A 62 3.06 2.11 -8.30
C ILE A 62 4.55 2.43 -8.38
N ASN A 63 5.02 2.92 -9.53
CA ASN A 63 6.38 3.43 -9.61
C ASN A 63 6.43 4.88 -9.07
N LEU A 64 7.61 5.40 -8.84
CA LEU A 64 7.76 6.74 -8.27
C LEU A 64 7.32 7.85 -9.21
N ALA A 65 7.10 7.56 -10.49
CA ALA A 65 6.51 8.49 -11.44
C ALA A 65 4.98 8.57 -11.32
N GLY A 66 4.38 7.72 -10.49
CA GLY A 66 2.93 7.71 -10.28
C GLY A 66 2.18 6.75 -11.17
N GLU A 67 2.87 5.88 -11.89
CA GLU A 67 2.25 4.94 -12.83
C GLU A 67 1.98 3.62 -12.13
N LYS A 68 0.77 3.08 -12.31
CA LYS A 68 0.42 1.76 -11.80
C LYS A 68 1.10 0.70 -12.65
N THR A 69 1.90 -0.16 -12.02
CA THR A 69 2.59 -1.25 -12.71
C THR A 69 1.94 -2.60 -12.46
N GLU A 70 1.25 -2.78 -11.34
CA GLU A 70 0.53 -4.01 -11.01
C GLU A 70 -0.68 -3.71 -10.16
N GLY A 71 -1.69 -4.55 -10.26
CA GLY A 71 -2.87 -4.47 -9.45
C GLY A 71 -4.12 -4.19 -10.26
N ARG A 72 -5.25 -4.74 -9.82
CA ARG A 72 -6.54 -4.57 -10.54
C ARG A 72 -7.38 -3.43 -9.98
N TRP A 73 -7.01 -2.87 -8.84
CA TRP A 73 -7.76 -1.79 -8.21
C TRP A 73 -7.10 -0.45 -8.47
N LEU A 74 -7.85 0.62 -8.26
CA LEU A 74 -7.26 1.95 -8.24
C LEU A 74 -6.52 2.15 -6.92
N PRO A 75 -5.36 2.83 -6.93
CA PRO A 75 -4.67 3.14 -5.69
C PRO A 75 -5.45 4.14 -4.85
N SER A 76 -5.12 4.23 -3.57
CA SER A 76 -5.67 5.23 -2.68
C SER A 76 -5.55 6.63 -3.31
N SER A 77 -6.56 7.48 -3.06
CA SER A 77 -6.55 8.87 -3.54
C SER A 77 -5.41 9.69 -2.94
N GLU A 78 -4.80 9.22 -1.85
CA GLU A 78 -3.67 9.88 -1.20
C GLU A 78 -2.32 9.47 -1.79
N LEU A 79 -2.31 8.77 -2.92
CA LEU A 79 -1.10 8.25 -3.55
C LEU A 79 -0.01 9.31 -3.70
N TYR A 80 -0.36 10.48 -4.21
CA TYR A 80 0.65 11.50 -4.51
C TYR A 80 1.32 12.04 -3.25
N LEU A 81 0.62 12.12 -2.14
CA LEU A 81 1.20 12.49 -0.87
C LEU A 81 2.24 11.45 -0.43
N HIS A 82 1.90 10.16 -0.54
CA HIS A 82 2.83 9.09 -0.23
C HIS A 82 4.08 9.15 -1.12
N LEU A 83 3.89 9.35 -2.42
CA LEU A 83 5.01 9.42 -3.36
C LEU A 83 5.94 10.59 -3.05
N GLU A 84 5.41 11.75 -2.67
CA GLU A 84 6.23 12.89 -2.28
C GLU A 84 7.11 12.57 -1.07
N ILE A 85 6.57 11.84 -0.11
CA ILE A 85 7.34 11.42 1.06
C ILE A 85 8.48 10.50 0.63
N TYR A 86 8.21 9.51 -0.21
CA TYR A 86 9.25 8.57 -0.66
C TYR A 86 10.33 9.25 -1.49
N LYS A 87 9.96 10.24 -2.32
CA LYS A 87 10.92 10.98 -3.15
C LYS A 87 11.83 11.88 -2.32
N ASN A 88 11.29 12.48 -1.26
CA ASN A 88 12.03 13.47 -0.47
C ASN A 88 12.74 12.87 0.74
N ILE A 89 12.34 11.68 1.15
CA ILE A 89 12.93 10.97 2.30
C ILE A 89 13.33 9.58 1.83
N PRO A 90 14.55 9.43 1.26
CA PRO A 90 14.98 8.14 0.68
C PRO A 90 15.00 6.99 1.66
N GLU A 91 15.18 7.24 2.95
CA GLU A 91 15.19 6.21 3.98
C GLU A 91 13.79 5.80 4.46
N ALA A 92 12.73 6.49 4.04
CA ALA A 92 11.37 6.11 4.40
C ALA A 92 11.01 4.76 3.80
N GLN A 93 10.58 3.82 4.62
CA GLN A 93 10.19 2.48 4.17
C GLN A 93 8.70 2.27 4.13
N SER A 94 7.93 3.05 4.90
CA SER A 94 6.47 2.96 4.92
C SER A 94 5.86 4.31 5.28
N VAL A 95 4.59 4.49 4.89
CA VAL A 95 3.79 5.69 5.18
C VAL A 95 2.40 5.24 5.62
N VAL A 96 1.91 5.86 6.66
CA VAL A 96 0.58 5.57 7.23
C VAL A 96 -0.28 6.81 7.14
#